data_d4d196071e72503e0b4ca729e3e06915
#
_entry.id   d4d196071e72503e0b4ca729e3e06915
#
_cell.length_a   1.000
_cell.length_b   1.000
_cell.length_c   1.000
_cell.angle_alpha   90.00
_cell.angle_beta   90.00
_cell.angle_gamma   90.00
#
_symmetry.space_group_name_H-M   'P 1'
#
loop_
_entity.id
_entity.type
_entity.pdbx_description
1 polymer ?
#
loop_
_entity_poly.entity_id
_entity_poly.type
_entity_poly.pdbx_seq_one_letter_code
_entity_poly.pdbx_strand_id
1 'polypeptide(L)'
;MILFVAAMKEEIKLFSNTDIDDVKVLLTGIGKVNAAMMLADFLAKNQVDAIYNLGFAGATEPFEVGDLVLIKDASYHDFDLSLFGYEKGQVPGFPVYFSSSDQLIKQVVNAYPSIKTGNLLTGDYFMTNKQEKPCILDMEGAALYHVAYQNQTPIVSIKVVSDVMGMSDHFKSYKKFEAQLGAELLDDIFKKLIKI
;
A
#
# COMPACT_ATOMS: atom_id res chain seq x y z
N MET A 1 10.07 4.44 16.55
CA MET A 1 8.82 3.62 16.58
C MET A 1 8.53 3.13 15.18
N ILE A 2 8.02 1.90 15.04
CA ILE A 2 7.53 1.33 13.78
C ILE A 2 6.03 1.62 13.64
N LEU A 3 5.62 2.13 12.47
CA LEU A 3 4.23 2.44 12.18
C LEU A 3 3.69 1.49 11.09
N PHE A 4 2.66 0.73 11.42
CA PHE A 4 1.85 0.01 10.44
C PHE A 4 0.65 0.85 10.04
N VAL A 5 0.40 0.95 8.74
CA VAL A 5 -0.67 1.79 8.17
C VAL A 5 -1.58 0.93 7.30
N ALA A 6 -2.88 1.06 7.50
CA ALA A 6 -3.90 0.42 6.69
C ALA A 6 -5.11 1.34 6.50
N ALA A 7 -5.88 1.12 5.46
CA ALA A 7 -7.03 1.95 5.12
C ALA A 7 -8.31 1.52 5.81
N MET A 8 -8.51 0.21 6.01
CA MET A 8 -9.77 -0.36 6.45
C MET A 8 -9.64 -1.16 7.75
N LYS A 9 -10.73 -1.22 8.52
CA LYS A 9 -10.81 -2.01 9.75
C LYS A 9 -10.64 -3.51 9.49
N GLU A 10 -11.11 -3.96 8.35
CA GLU A 10 -11.02 -5.34 7.88
C GLU A 10 -9.56 -5.79 7.70
N GLU A 11 -8.70 -4.89 7.24
CA GLU A 11 -7.27 -5.13 7.04
C GLU A 11 -6.50 -5.31 8.35
N ILE A 12 -6.88 -4.57 9.39
CA ILE A 12 -6.20 -4.58 10.70
C ILE A 12 -6.94 -5.40 11.76
N LYS A 13 -8.01 -6.09 11.40
CA LYS A 13 -8.95 -6.75 12.34
C LYS A 13 -8.26 -7.60 13.40
N LEU A 14 -7.18 -8.29 13.05
CA LEU A 14 -6.49 -9.22 13.94
C LEU A 14 -5.32 -8.60 14.72
N PHE A 15 -4.85 -7.39 14.34
CA PHE A 15 -3.72 -6.72 14.99
C PHE A 15 -3.98 -5.26 15.38
N SER A 16 -5.23 -4.77 15.28
CA SER A 16 -5.60 -3.39 15.62
C SER A 16 -5.31 -2.99 17.07
N ASN A 17 -5.38 -3.95 18.00
CA ASN A 17 -5.18 -3.74 19.44
C ASN A 17 -3.80 -4.24 19.90
N THR A 18 -2.80 -4.17 19.04
CA THR A 18 -1.44 -4.56 19.39
C THR A 18 -0.88 -3.67 20.49
N ASP A 19 -0.46 -4.29 21.60
CA ASP A 19 0.25 -3.65 22.72
C ASP A 19 1.70 -4.12 22.71
N ILE A 20 2.45 -3.64 21.73
CA ILE A 20 3.88 -3.92 21.56
C ILE A 20 4.61 -2.59 21.65
N ASP A 21 5.64 -2.55 22.49
CA ASP A 21 6.49 -1.37 22.64
C ASP A 21 7.06 -0.96 21.30
N ASP A 22 7.05 0.37 21.04
CA ASP A 22 7.54 0.97 19.82
C ASP A 22 6.84 0.54 18.51
N VAL A 23 5.68 -0.12 18.58
CA VAL A 23 4.84 -0.44 17.42
C VAL A 23 3.48 0.24 17.53
N LYS A 24 3.06 0.90 16.46
CA LYS A 24 1.72 1.51 16.37
C LYS A 24 1.03 1.10 15.07
N VAL A 25 -0.29 1.05 15.13
CA VAL A 25 -1.16 0.79 13.98
C VAL A 25 -2.03 2.01 13.74
N LEU A 26 -1.96 2.56 12.53
CA LEU A 26 -2.75 3.71 12.09
C LEU A 26 -3.79 3.27 11.06
N LEU A 27 -5.06 3.52 11.37
CA LEU A 27 -6.17 3.38 10.43
C LEU A 27 -6.42 4.73 9.77
N THR A 28 -6.25 4.80 8.45
CA THR A 28 -6.36 6.07 7.72
C THR A 28 -7.76 6.37 7.20
N GLY A 29 -8.54 5.34 6.87
CA GLY A 29 -9.72 5.46 6.00
C GLY A 29 -9.35 5.41 4.53
N ILE A 30 -10.37 5.21 3.69
CA ILE A 30 -10.24 5.02 2.24
C ILE A 30 -9.99 6.35 1.55
N GLY A 31 -9.12 6.32 0.51
CA GLY A 31 -8.87 7.42 -0.41
C GLY A 31 -7.67 8.28 -0.05
N LYS A 32 -7.11 8.93 -1.06
CA LYS A 32 -5.86 9.70 -0.98
C LYS A 32 -5.87 10.80 0.08
N VAL A 33 -6.98 11.52 0.22
CA VAL A 33 -7.09 12.63 1.16
C VAL A 33 -7.04 12.12 2.60
N ASN A 34 -7.81 11.07 2.92
CA ASN A 34 -7.80 10.46 4.24
C ASN A 34 -6.42 9.90 4.58
N ALA A 35 -5.82 9.17 3.66
CA ALA A 35 -4.49 8.59 3.83
C ALA A 35 -3.43 9.66 4.12
N ALA A 36 -3.37 10.70 3.30
CA ALA A 36 -2.41 11.79 3.47
C ALA A 36 -2.63 12.56 4.77
N MET A 37 -3.88 12.93 5.08
CA MET A 37 -4.22 13.71 6.26
C MET A 37 -3.86 12.97 7.55
N MET A 38 -4.27 11.70 7.65
CA MET A 38 -4.04 10.90 8.85
C MET A 38 -2.56 10.62 9.08
N LEU A 39 -1.82 10.27 8.02
CA LEU A 39 -0.39 10.02 8.15
C LEU A 39 0.38 11.30 8.49
N ALA A 40 0.08 12.43 7.84
CA ALA A 40 0.73 13.70 8.11
C ALA A 40 0.49 14.18 9.55
N ASP A 41 -0.75 14.09 10.05
CA ASP A 41 -1.09 14.43 11.43
C ASP A 41 -0.36 13.52 12.43
N PHE A 42 -0.24 12.22 12.13
CA PHE A 42 0.48 11.27 12.98
C PHE A 42 1.99 11.59 13.03
N LEU A 43 2.62 11.82 11.88
CA LEU A 43 4.06 12.15 11.79
C LEU A 43 4.40 13.50 12.44
N ALA A 44 3.48 14.46 12.40
CA ALA A 44 3.67 15.76 13.07
C ALA A 44 3.74 15.63 14.61
N LYS A 45 3.21 14.57 15.18
CA LYS A 45 3.10 14.35 16.63
C LYS A 45 4.03 13.25 17.17
N ASN A 46 4.59 12.44 16.27
CA ASN A 46 5.33 11.24 16.67
C ASN A 46 6.59 11.06 15.81
N GLN A 47 7.67 10.59 16.45
CA GLN A 47 8.87 10.20 15.72
C GLN A 47 8.70 8.76 15.22
N VAL A 48 8.69 8.59 13.89
CA VAL A 48 8.52 7.30 13.21
C VAL A 48 9.81 6.97 12.45
N ASP A 49 10.35 5.78 12.70
CA ASP A 49 11.59 5.32 12.08
C ASP A 49 11.32 4.52 10.79
N ALA A 50 10.15 3.87 10.70
CA ALA A 50 9.75 3.07 9.55
C ALA A 50 8.23 2.99 9.43
N ILE A 51 7.73 3.05 8.19
CA ILE A 51 6.32 2.87 7.84
C ILE A 51 6.16 1.61 7.02
N TYR A 52 5.29 0.71 7.48
CA TYR A 52 4.82 -0.46 6.73
C TYR A 52 3.35 -0.25 6.35
N ASN A 53 3.08 0.01 5.09
CA ASN A 53 1.71 0.06 4.58
C ASN A 53 1.26 -1.35 4.21
N LEU A 54 0.26 -1.85 4.92
CA LEU A 54 -0.35 -3.16 4.69
C LEU A 54 -1.79 -2.96 4.19
N GLY A 55 -2.22 -3.75 3.21
CA GLY A 55 -3.60 -3.66 2.73
C GLY A 55 -3.90 -4.56 1.55
N PHE A 56 -5.17 -4.57 1.18
CA PHE A 56 -5.64 -5.23 -0.04
C PHE A 56 -5.40 -4.35 -1.25
N ALA A 57 -5.28 -4.98 -2.42
CA ALA A 57 -5.11 -4.27 -3.67
C ALA A 57 -5.64 -5.10 -4.83
N GLY A 58 -6.20 -4.43 -5.85
CA GLY A 58 -6.41 -5.02 -7.14
C GLY A 58 -5.10 -5.22 -7.88
N ALA A 59 -5.08 -6.12 -8.85
CA ALA A 59 -3.90 -6.37 -9.66
C ALA A 59 -4.24 -6.61 -11.12
N THR A 60 -3.23 -6.57 -11.97
CA THR A 60 -3.29 -7.07 -13.36
C THR A 60 -2.51 -8.37 -13.47
N GLU A 61 -2.75 -9.15 -14.53
CA GLU A 61 -1.88 -10.28 -14.86
C GLU A 61 -0.40 -9.85 -14.91
N PRO A 62 0.56 -10.69 -14.45
CA PRO A 62 0.43 -12.11 -14.07
C PRO A 62 0.18 -12.36 -12.56
N PHE A 63 -0.31 -11.37 -11.81
CA PHE A 63 -0.63 -11.57 -10.40
C PHE A 63 -1.94 -12.35 -10.24
N GLU A 64 -2.05 -13.07 -9.11
CA GLU A 64 -3.20 -13.90 -8.77
C GLU A 64 -3.77 -13.50 -7.40
N VAL A 65 -5.05 -13.77 -7.18
CA VAL A 65 -5.70 -13.52 -5.87
C VAL A 65 -4.97 -14.29 -4.77
N GLY A 66 -4.63 -13.58 -3.69
CA GLY A 66 -3.85 -14.13 -2.57
C GLY A 66 -2.33 -13.92 -2.70
N ASP A 67 -1.83 -13.43 -3.82
CA ASP A 67 -0.42 -13.08 -3.95
C ASP A 67 -0.02 -12.00 -2.95
N LEU A 68 1.14 -12.19 -2.33
CA LEU A 68 1.82 -11.14 -1.58
C LEU A 68 2.74 -10.37 -2.52
N VAL A 69 2.57 -9.06 -2.58
CA VAL A 69 3.35 -8.21 -3.47
C VAL A 69 4.04 -7.10 -2.69
N LEU A 70 5.35 -7.10 -2.72
CA LEU A 70 6.21 -6.03 -2.23
C LEU A 70 6.24 -4.91 -3.27
N ILE A 71 5.87 -3.72 -2.89
CA ILE A 71 5.86 -2.55 -3.76
C ILE A 71 7.27 -1.95 -3.84
N LYS A 72 7.74 -1.74 -5.07
CA LYS A 72 9.01 -1.05 -5.35
C LYS A 72 8.79 0.46 -5.43
N ASP A 73 7.82 0.87 -6.23
CA ASP A 73 7.51 2.27 -6.50
C ASP A 73 6.00 2.48 -6.50
N ALA A 74 5.57 3.65 -6.04
CA ALA A 74 4.18 4.09 -6.05
C ALA A 74 4.01 5.37 -6.89
N SER A 75 2.93 5.46 -7.64
CA SER A 75 2.58 6.63 -8.45
C SER A 75 1.05 6.83 -8.50
N TYR A 76 0.62 8.01 -8.93
CA TYR A 76 -0.79 8.29 -9.15
C TYR A 76 -1.21 7.91 -10.57
N HIS A 77 -2.36 7.26 -10.73
CA HIS A 77 -2.92 7.00 -12.06
C HIS A 77 -4.02 7.99 -12.47
N ASP A 78 -4.55 8.74 -11.51
CA ASP A 78 -5.64 9.70 -11.70
C ASP A 78 -5.19 11.17 -11.62
N PHE A 79 -3.88 11.43 -11.55
CA PHE A 79 -3.30 12.76 -11.62
C PHE A 79 -2.68 12.97 -13.00
N ASP A 80 -3.16 13.96 -13.76
CA ASP A 80 -2.71 14.20 -15.13
C ASP A 80 -2.58 15.70 -15.42
N LEU A 81 -1.34 16.15 -15.58
CA LEU A 81 -0.97 17.49 -16.04
C LEU A 81 -0.14 17.43 -17.34
N SER A 82 -0.34 16.40 -18.18
CA SER A 82 0.40 16.22 -19.42
C SER A 82 0.25 17.39 -20.39
N LEU A 83 -0.89 18.08 -20.37
CA LEU A 83 -1.10 19.31 -21.13
C LEU A 83 -0.14 20.45 -20.74
N PHE A 84 0.45 20.39 -19.54
CA PHE A 84 1.42 21.36 -19.03
C PHE A 84 2.86 20.85 -19.07
N GLY A 85 3.11 19.72 -19.77
CA GLY A 85 4.44 19.14 -19.96
C GLY A 85 4.94 18.25 -18.83
N TYR A 86 4.08 17.86 -17.89
CA TYR A 86 4.39 16.87 -16.84
C TYR A 86 4.08 15.46 -17.33
N GLU A 87 4.75 14.48 -16.75
CA GLU A 87 4.38 13.08 -16.96
C GLU A 87 3.07 12.74 -16.22
N LYS A 88 2.33 11.78 -16.76
CA LYS A 88 1.12 11.28 -16.07
C LYS A 88 1.49 10.71 -14.70
N GLY A 89 0.74 11.08 -13.67
CA GLY A 89 1.04 10.75 -12.28
C GLY A 89 1.98 11.72 -11.57
N GLN A 90 2.64 12.62 -12.31
CA GLN A 90 3.58 13.56 -11.73
C GLN A 90 2.90 14.78 -11.10
N VAL A 91 3.06 14.94 -9.80
CA VAL A 91 2.72 16.19 -9.08
C VAL A 91 3.86 17.19 -9.28
N PRO A 92 3.60 18.45 -9.67
CA PRO A 92 4.65 19.47 -9.85
C PRO A 92 5.56 19.61 -8.61
N GLY A 93 6.87 19.56 -8.83
CA GLY A 93 7.86 19.62 -7.76
C GLY A 93 8.19 18.27 -7.10
N PHE A 94 7.55 17.18 -7.54
CA PHE A 94 7.76 15.84 -7.01
C PHE A 94 8.15 14.84 -8.10
N PRO A 95 8.76 13.69 -7.73
CA PRO A 95 9.03 12.62 -8.68
C PRO A 95 7.71 12.00 -9.18
N VAL A 96 7.75 11.36 -10.35
CA VAL A 96 6.61 10.58 -10.88
C VAL A 96 6.37 9.35 -10.02
N TYR A 97 7.45 8.72 -9.57
CA TYR A 97 7.44 7.51 -8.76
C TYR A 97 8.10 7.80 -7.40
N PHE A 98 7.39 7.45 -6.33
CA PHE A 98 7.92 7.47 -4.98
C PHE A 98 8.43 6.06 -4.64
N SER A 99 9.72 5.93 -4.39
CA SER A 99 10.34 4.60 -4.17
C SER A 99 10.22 4.13 -2.72
N SER A 100 10.07 2.83 -2.56
CA SER A 100 10.19 2.17 -1.26
C SER A 100 11.62 2.25 -0.72
N SER A 101 11.75 2.26 0.60
CA SER A 101 13.06 2.23 1.26
C SER A 101 13.79 0.91 1.00
N ASP A 102 15.00 0.98 0.45
CA ASP A 102 15.86 -0.18 0.20
C ASP A 102 16.13 -1.01 1.47
N GLN A 103 16.24 -0.34 2.62
CA GLN A 103 16.44 -1.01 3.90
C GLN A 103 15.22 -1.85 4.27
N LEU A 104 14.01 -1.27 4.14
CA LEU A 104 12.76 -1.96 4.46
C LEU A 104 12.45 -3.08 3.45
N ILE A 105 12.78 -2.86 2.15
CA ILE A 105 12.71 -3.91 1.13
C ILE A 105 13.54 -5.13 1.55
N LYS A 106 14.79 -4.93 1.97
CA LYS A 106 15.67 -6.03 2.41
C LYS A 106 15.07 -6.77 3.61
N GLN A 107 14.49 -6.05 4.57
CA GLN A 107 13.84 -6.67 5.73
C GLN A 107 12.65 -7.54 5.30
N VAL A 108 11.78 -7.03 4.42
CA VAL A 108 10.65 -7.78 3.90
C VAL A 108 11.09 -9.02 3.12
N VAL A 109 12.10 -8.89 2.23
CA VAL A 109 12.64 -10.02 1.45
C VAL A 109 13.26 -11.08 2.36
N ASN A 110 13.93 -10.71 3.45
CA ASN A 110 14.45 -11.66 4.41
C ASN A 110 13.34 -12.45 5.10
N ALA A 111 12.20 -11.80 5.42
CA ALA A 111 11.04 -12.47 6.02
C ALA A 111 10.24 -13.31 5.00
N TYR A 112 10.27 -12.91 3.74
CA TYR A 112 9.52 -13.53 2.64
C TYR A 112 10.41 -13.65 1.37
N PRO A 113 11.32 -14.62 1.31
CA PRO A 113 12.29 -14.74 0.19
C PRO A 113 11.67 -14.91 -1.21
N SER A 114 10.44 -15.42 -1.26
CA SER A 114 9.71 -15.66 -2.53
C SER A 114 8.64 -14.61 -2.81
N ILE A 115 8.63 -13.47 -2.10
CA ILE A 115 7.63 -12.42 -2.31
C ILE A 115 7.72 -11.87 -3.73
N LYS A 116 6.55 -11.75 -4.39
CA LYS A 116 6.48 -11.08 -5.69
C LYS A 116 6.76 -9.59 -5.53
N THR A 117 7.17 -8.93 -6.59
CA THR A 117 7.39 -7.48 -6.57
C THR A 117 6.57 -6.81 -7.66
N GLY A 118 6.10 -5.59 -7.39
CA GLY A 118 5.28 -4.83 -8.33
C GLY A 118 5.38 -3.32 -8.11
N ASN A 119 4.80 -2.57 -9.04
CA ASN A 119 4.62 -1.13 -8.92
C ASN A 119 3.16 -0.84 -8.57
N LEU A 120 2.96 0.16 -7.70
CA LEU A 120 1.65 0.55 -7.20
C LEU A 120 1.14 1.77 -7.95
N LEU A 121 -0.08 1.69 -8.43
CA LEU A 121 -0.81 2.82 -9.03
C LEU A 121 -2.02 3.15 -8.16
N THR A 122 -2.07 4.38 -7.68
CA THR A 122 -3.11 4.86 -6.73
C THR A 122 -4.03 5.88 -7.37
N GLY A 123 -5.33 5.78 -7.09
CA GLY A 123 -6.32 6.79 -7.47
C GLY A 123 -7.64 6.64 -6.73
N ASP A 124 -8.44 7.72 -6.67
CA ASP A 124 -9.69 7.77 -5.91
C ASP A 124 -10.88 7.16 -6.66
N TYR A 125 -10.65 6.11 -7.44
CA TYR A 125 -11.72 5.31 -8.02
C TYR A 125 -11.27 3.85 -8.21
N PHE A 126 -12.23 2.94 -8.11
CA PHE A 126 -12.00 1.51 -8.35
C PHE A 126 -11.74 1.28 -9.84
N MET A 127 -10.47 1.01 -10.20
CA MET A 127 -10.07 0.87 -11.59
C MET A 127 -10.50 -0.48 -12.15
N THR A 128 -11.21 -0.45 -13.29
CA THR A 128 -11.66 -1.65 -14.02
C THR A 128 -11.05 -1.76 -15.43
N ASN A 129 -10.40 -0.69 -15.90
CA ASN A 129 -9.81 -0.65 -17.23
C ASN A 129 -8.47 -1.39 -17.28
N LYS A 130 -8.27 -2.20 -18.33
CA LYS A 130 -7.02 -2.93 -18.55
C LYS A 130 -5.83 -1.95 -18.62
N GLN A 131 -4.77 -2.30 -17.90
CA GLN A 131 -3.50 -1.57 -17.92
C GLN A 131 -2.55 -2.23 -18.92
N GLU A 132 -1.66 -1.42 -19.52
CA GLU A 132 -0.67 -1.91 -20.49
C GLU A 132 0.46 -2.72 -19.85
N LYS A 133 0.77 -2.41 -18.59
CA LYS A 133 1.86 -3.05 -17.83
C LYS A 133 1.31 -3.69 -16.56
N PRO A 134 1.95 -4.79 -16.10
CA PRO A 134 1.62 -5.37 -14.81
C PRO A 134 1.73 -4.33 -13.68
N CYS A 135 0.69 -4.21 -12.88
CA CYS A 135 0.66 -3.28 -11.75
C CYS A 135 -0.28 -3.76 -10.65
N ILE A 136 -0.08 -3.15 -9.49
CA ILE A 136 -0.94 -3.27 -8.32
C ILE A 136 -1.73 -1.96 -8.19
N LEU A 137 -2.97 -2.04 -7.75
CA LEU A 137 -3.93 -0.94 -7.76
C LEU A 137 -4.56 -0.75 -6.39
N ASP A 138 -4.46 0.45 -5.85
CA ASP A 138 -5.13 0.81 -4.60
C ASP A 138 -5.68 2.26 -4.63
N MET A 139 -6.17 2.72 -3.49
CA MET A 139 -6.73 4.08 -3.38
C MET A 139 -5.95 4.98 -2.40
N GLU A 140 -4.87 4.52 -1.79
CA GLU A 140 -4.16 5.24 -0.70
C GLU A 140 -2.65 5.32 -0.88
N GLY A 141 -2.02 4.27 -1.39
CA GLY A 141 -0.59 4.04 -1.27
C GLY A 141 0.29 5.19 -1.75
N ALA A 142 0.10 5.69 -2.97
CA ALA A 142 0.92 6.80 -3.46
C ALA A 142 0.79 8.06 -2.60
N ALA A 143 -0.36 8.30 -1.96
CA ALA A 143 -0.54 9.42 -1.05
C ALA A 143 0.26 9.22 0.25
N LEU A 144 0.31 7.99 0.77
CA LEU A 144 1.17 7.64 1.91
C LEU A 144 2.65 7.83 1.59
N TYR A 145 3.08 7.34 0.41
CA TYR A 145 4.46 7.51 -0.06
C TYR A 145 4.82 8.98 -0.26
N HIS A 146 3.90 9.79 -0.78
CA HIS A 146 4.12 11.22 -0.98
C HIS A 146 4.32 11.95 0.37
N VAL A 147 3.50 11.65 1.38
CA VAL A 147 3.66 12.19 2.73
C VAL A 147 4.98 11.70 3.35
N ALA A 148 5.30 10.43 3.24
CA ALA A 148 6.55 9.85 3.74
C ALA A 148 7.78 10.48 3.09
N TYR A 149 7.74 10.72 1.76
CA TYR A 149 8.79 11.42 1.02
C TYR A 149 9.04 12.84 1.55
N GLN A 150 7.98 13.62 1.76
CA GLN A 150 8.09 14.97 2.30
C GLN A 150 8.66 15.01 3.72
N ASN A 151 8.33 14.00 4.52
CA ASN A 151 8.81 13.87 5.90
C ASN A 151 10.13 13.11 6.03
N GLN A 152 10.70 12.65 4.90
CA GLN A 152 11.93 11.83 4.85
C GLN A 152 11.85 10.59 5.74
N THR A 153 10.66 10.01 5.88
CA THR A 153 10.41 8.81 6.68
C THR A 153 10.43 7.58 5.78
N PRO A 154 11.25 6.56 6.09
CA PRO A 154 11.28 5.33 5.31
C PRO A 154 9.92 4.64 5.26
N ILE A 155 9.48 4.26 4.05
CA ILE A 155 8.22 3.55 3.81
C ILE A 155 8.42 2.35 2.91
N VAL A 156 7.63 1.30 3.12
CA VAL A 156 7.43 0.17 2.21
C VAL A 156 5.98 -0.28 2.27
N SER A 157 5.44 -0.74 1.15
CA SER A 157 4.11 -1.36 1.11
C SER A 157 4.20 -2.84 0.77
N ILE A 158 3.38 -3.64 1.46
CA ILE A 158 3.10 -5.03 1.12
C ILE A 158 1.59 -5.13 0.88
N LYS A 159 1.22 -5.52 -0.33
CA LYS A 159 -0.18 -5.67 -0.73
C LYS A 159 -0.54 -7.13 -0.91
N VAL A 160 -1.74 -7.48 -0.47
CA VAL A 160 -2.35 -8.78 -0.75
C VAL A 160 -3.34 -8.59 -1.89
N VAL A 161 -3.17 -9.34 -2.97
CA VAL A 161 -4.04 -9.23 -4.14
C VAL A 161 -5.43 -9.76 -3.80
N SER A 162 -6.44 -8.89 -3.84
CA SER A 162 -7.84 -9.21 -3.56
C SER A 162 -8.64 -9.59 -4.80
N ASP A 163 -8.28 -9.01 -5.93
CA ASP A 163 -8.94 -9.20 -7.22
C ASP A 163 -7.97 -8.94 -8.37
N VAL A 164 -8.25 -9.53 -9.52
CA VAL A 164 -7.43 -9.37 -10.73
C VAL A 164 -8.29 -8.82 -11.86
N MET A 165 -7.80 -7.80 -12.54
CA MET A 165 -8.50 -7.17 -13.67
C MET A 165 -8.80 -8.16 -14.78
N GLY A 166 -10.01 -8.05 -15.35
CA GLY A 166 -10.49 -8.98 -16.40
C GLY A 166 -11.25 -10.19 -15.88
N MET A 167 -11.31 -10.41 -14.57
CA MET A 167 -12.20 -11.42 -13.98
C MET A 167 -13.66 -11.01 -14.16
N SER A 168 -14.53 -12.00 -14.40
CA SER A 168 -15.97 -11.77 -14.68
C SER A 168 -16.76 -11.12 -13.52
N ASP A 169 -16.21 -11.07 -12.31
CA ASP A 169 -16.89 -10.53 -11.13
C ASP A 169 -15.91 -10.03 -10.07
N HIS A 170 -15.18 -8.93 -10.36
CA HIS A 170 -14.20 -8.29 -9.47
C HIS A 170 -14.75 -8.00 -8.08
N PHE A 171 -15.94 -7.41 -8.00
CA PHE A 171 -16.52 -7.01 -6.73
C PHE A 171 -16.84 -8.21 -5.81
N LYS A 172 -17.35 -9.30 -6.37
CA LYS A 172 -17.59 -10.52 -5.58
C LYS A 172 -16.29 -11.20 -5.16
N SER A 173 -15.27 -11.21 -6.02
CA SER A 173 -13.94 -11.73 -5.67
C SER A 173 -13.37 -10.95 -4.50
N TYR A 174 -13.35 -9.61 -4.58
CA TYR A 174 -12.92 -8.74 -3.49
C TYR A 174 -13.67 -9.03 -2.18
N LYS A 175 -15.02 -9.03 -2.21
CA LYS A 175 -15.84 -9.26 -1.02
C LYS A 175 -15.65 -10.65 -0.40
N LYS A 176 -15.47 -11.67 -1.21
CA LYS A 176 -15.18 -13.03 -0.74
C LYS A 176 -13.81 -13.11 -0.10
N PHE A 177 -12.81 -12.48 -0.70
CA PHE A 177 -11.44 -12.44 -0.20
C PHE A 177 -11.36 -11.68 1.14
N GLU A 178 -11.92 -10.48 1.21
CA GLU A 178 -12.01 -9.66 2.41
C GLU A 178 -12.63 -10.43 3.59
N ALA A 179 -13.72 -11.19 3.33
CA ALA A 179 -14.44 -11.92 4.36
C ALA A 179 -13.72 -13.16 4.90
N GLN A 180 -12.87 -13.80 4.10
CA GLN A 180 -12.37 -15.15 4.39
C GLN A 180 -10.86 -15.23 4.67
N LEU A 181 -10.02 -14.68 3.82
CA LEU A 181 -8.56 -14.94 3.85
C LEU A 181 -7.70 -13.70 4.07
N GLY A 182 -8.20 -12.55 3.65
CA GLY A 182 -7.39 -11.34 3.57
C GLY A 182 -6.80 -10.91 4.91
N ALA A 183 -7.62 -10.87 5.96
CA ALA A 183 -7.18 -10.45 7.30
C ALA A 183 -6.15 -11.41 7.91
N GLU A 184 -6.24 -12.72 7.65
CA GLU A 184 -5.29 -13.71 8.14
C GLU A 184 -3.92 -13.56 7.48
N LEU A 185 -3.90 -13.28 6.18
CA LEU A 185 -2.65 -13.03 5.44
C LEU A 185 -1.96 -11.74 5.95
N LEU A 186 -2.72 -10.66 6.15
CA LEU A 186 -2.17 -9.41 6.69
C LEU A 186 -1.66 -9.57 8.13
N ASP A 187 -2.32 -10.36 8.96
CA ASP A 187 -1.89 -10.67 10.32
C ASP A 187 -0.59 -11.50 10.33
N ASP A 188 -0.44 -12.48 9.43
CA ASP A 188 0.81 -13.24 9.28
C ASP A 188 1.97 -12.33 8.87
N ILE A 189 1.72 -11.41 7.94
CA ILE A 189 2.70 -10.39 7.53
C ILE A 189 3.09 -9.52 8.73
N PHE A 190 2.11 -8.97 9.43
CA PHE A 190 2.34 -8.15 10.62
C PHE A 190 3.19 -8.88 11.65
N LYS A 191 2.81 -10.12 12.03
CA LYS A 191 3.54 -10.94 13.02
C LYS A 191 4.97 -11.28 12.64
N LYS A 192 5.28 -11.37 11.35
CA LYS A 192 6.65 -11.60 10.90
C LYS A 192 7.48 -10.33 10.91
N LEU A 193 6.88 -9.20 10.49
CA LEU A 193 7.59 -7.92 10.40
C LEU A 193 7.91 -7.31 11.77
N ILE A 194 7.07 -7.51 12.78
CA ILE A 194 7.36 -7.03 14.16
C ILE A 194 8.51 -7.78 14.85
N LYS A 195 9.01 -8.88 14.26
CA LYS A 195 10.12 -9.68 14.79
C LYS A 195 11.47 -9.28 14.19
N ILE A 196 11.48 -8.34 13.25
CA ILE A 196 12.66 -7.85 12.58
C ILE A 196 13.21 -6.64 13.33
#